data_fb800ccb2439cff7ec91c5bf5acb5faf
#
_entry.id   fb800ccb2439cff7ec91c5bf5acb5faf
#
_cell.length_a   1.000
_cell.length_b   1.000
_cell.length_c   1.000
_cell.angle_alpha   90.00
_cell.angle_beta   90.00
_cell.angle_gamma   90.00
#
_symmetry.space_group_name_H-M   'P 1'
#
loop_
_entity.id
_entity.type
_entity.pdbx_description
1 polymer ?
#
loop_
_entity_poly.entity_id
_entity_poly.type
_entity_poly.pdbx_seq_one_letter_code
_entity_poly.pdbx_strand_id
1 'polypeptide(L)'
;QVLRDKVDVGDKVLFIGGGQSSCEAAYDMLLNYGKHPIIVEYAGDLVAAQATCLANTSYLRDAMEYHKVPVYLHSTVTEITDKGCTVKNVQTGETTFVECDSVVNGIGFVPTPVGGKGNKKAYRVGDCVAIGNLRTVIWRAWAVCMKI
;
A
#
# COMPACT_ATOMS: atom_id res chain seq x y z
N GLN A 1 6.69 -1.94 7.39
CA GLN A 1 7.98 -1.67 8.06
C GLN A 1 7.83 -0.60 9.14
N VAL A 2 7.24 0.57 8.83
CA VAL A 2 7.14 1.68 9.80
C VAL A 2 6.57 1.22 11.14
N LEU A 3 5.43 0.55 11.14
CA LEU A 3 4.80 0.05 12.38
C LEU A 3 5.60 -1.09 13.03
N ARG A 4 6.09 -2.04 12.24
CA ARG A 4 6.85 -3.19 12.73
C ARG A 4 8.21 -2.82 13.30
N ASP A 5 8.94 -1.99 12.57
CA ASP A 5 10.33 -1.64 12.90
C ASP A 5 10.41 -0.38 13.77
N LYS A 6 9.24 0.18 14.15
CA LYS A 6 9.11 1.40 14.97
C LYS A 6 9.93 2.57 14.42
N VAL A 7 9.94 2.71 13.09
CA VAL A 7 10.57 3.85 12.44
C VAL A 7 9.82 5.11 12.86
N ASP A 8 10.56 6.07 13.40
CA ASP A 8 9.98 7.35 13.79
C ASP A 8 9.53 8.13 12.56
N VAL A 9 8.33 8.67 12.62
CA VAL A 9 7.73 9.50 11.57
C VAL A 9 7.24 10.81 12.17
N GLY A 10 7.25 11.86 11.38
CA GLY A 10 6.72 13.16 11.77
C GLY A 10 5.22 13.13 12.11
N ASP A 11 4.64 14.29 12.26
CA ASP A 11 3.23 14.42 12.64
C ASP A 11 2.30 14.21 11.43
N LYS A 12 2.60 14.91 10.31
CA LYS A 12 1.86 14.77 9.04
C LYS A 12 2.53 13.70 8.17
N VAL A 13 1.86 12.56 8.00
CA VAL A 13 2.41 11.41 7.26
C VAL A 13 1.66 11.18 5.96
N LEU A 14 2.32 11.40 4.82
CA LEU A 14 1.72 11.17 3.51
C LEU A 14 2.00 9.74 3.04
N PHE A 15 0.93 9.02 2.71
CA PHE A 15 0.96 7.69 2.13
C PHE A 15 0.81 7.76 0.61
N ILE A 16 1.79 7.23 -0.12
CA ILE A 16 1.70 7.03 -1.56
C ILE A 16 1.09 5.65 -1.82
N GLY A 17 -0.14 5.63 -2.31
CA GLY A 17 -0.96 4.44 -2.51
C GLY A 17 -1.97 4.23 -1.37
N GLY A 18 -3.25 4.09 -1.73
CA GLY A 18 -4.39 3.86 -0.84
C GLY A 18 -4.83 2.40 -0.81
N GLY A 19 -3.90 1.47 -0.94
CA GLY A 19 -4.17 0.04 -0.77
C GLY A 19 -4.46 -0.34 0.68
N GLN A 20 -4.87 -1.59 0.91
CA GLN A 20 -5.28 -2.07 2.24
C GLN A 20 -4.22 -1.78 3.31
N SER A 21 -2.97 -2.14 3.07
CA SER A 21 -1.88 -1.96 4.05
C SER A 21 -1.61 -0.49 4.38
N SER A 22 -1.76 0.41 3.40
CA SER A 22 -1.62 1.86 3.63
C SER A 22 -2.77 2.40 4.47
N CYS A 23 -4.01 2.01 4.16
CA CYS A 23 -5.18 2.43 4.92
C CYS A 23 -5.16 1.88 6.34
N GLU A 24 -4.76 0.62 6.54
CA GLU A 24 -4.57 0.04 7.88
C GLU A 24 -3.49 0.79 8.68
N ALA A 25 -2.35 1.08 8.07
CA ALA A 25 -1.27 1.82 8.72
C ALA A 25 -1.67 3.27 9.03
N ALA A 26 -2.35 3.96 8.10
CA ALA A 26 -2.86 5.30 8.31
C ALA A 26 -3.86 5.35 9.47
N TYR A 27 -4.76 4.37 9.53
CA TYR A 27 -5.75 4.25 10.60
C TYR A 27 -5.10 3.99 11.96
N ASP A 28 -4.13 3.08 12.01
CA ASP A 28 -3.38 2.80 13.23
C ASP A 28 -2.59 4.03 13.72
N MET A 29 -1.92 4.75 12.82
CA MET A 29 -1.22 5.99 13.13
C MET A 29 -2.15 7.07 13.68
N LEU A 30 -3.34 7.20 13.10
CA LEU A 30 -4.34 8.15 13.56
C LEU A 30 -4.81 7.83 14.99
N LEU A 31 -5.21 6.57 15.24
CA LEU A 31 -5.83 6.18 16.50
C LEU A 31 -4.85 6.00 17.64
N ASN A 32 -3.72 5.36 17.39
CA ASN A 32 -2.80 4.91 18.43
C ASN A 32 -1.59 5.83 18.61
N TYR A 33 -1.27 6.63 17.61
CA TYR A 33 -0.09 7.52 17.66
C TYR A 33 -0.44 9.00 17.54
N GLY A 34 -1.72 9.35 17.37
CA GLY A 34 -2.17 10.74 17.23
C GLY A 34 -1.58 11.48 16.03
N LYS A 35 -1.18 10.75 14.98
CA LYS A 35 -0.61 11.32 13.76
C LYS A 35 -1.72 11.76 12.79
N HIS A 36 -1.34 12.59 11.83
CA HIS A 36 -2.23 13.12 10.80
C HIS A 36 -1.90 12.50 9.43
N PRO A 37 -2.48 11.33 9.10
CA PRO A 37 -2.25 10.68 7.81
C PRO A 37 -2.92 11.44 6.66
N ILE A 38 -2.27 11.40 5.50
CA ILE A 38 -2.76 11.91 4.21
C ILE A 38 -2.57 10.79 3.19
N ILE A 39 -3.54 10.51 2.33
CA ILE A 39 -3.46 9.43 1.35
C ILE A 39 -3.51 9.99 -0.07
N VAL A 40 -2.58 9.57 -0.91
CA VAL A 40 -2.57 9.86 -2.35
C VAL A 40 -2.74 8.55 -3.09
N GLU A 41 -3.86 8.38 -3.81
CA GLU A 41 -4.21 7.15 -4.50
C GLU A 41 -4.42 7.40 -6.00
N TYR A 42 -3.77 6.58 -6.81
CA TYR A 42 -3.87 6.66 -8.27
C TYR A 42 -5.25 6.21 -8.79
N ALA A 43 -5.85 5.22 -8.14
CA ALA A 43 -7.18 4.74 -8.47
C ALA A 43 -8.29 5.73 -8.06
N GLY A 44 -9.49 5.48 -8.53
CA GLY A 44 -10.68 6.28 -8.20
C GLY A 44 -11.33 5.91 -6.85
N ASP A 45 -10.72 5.02 -6.07
CA ASP A 45 -11.23 4.60 -4.76
C ASP A 45 -10.12 4.00 -3.91
N LEU A 46 -10.27 4.09 -2.59
CA LEU A 46 -9.38 3.40 -1.64
C LEU A 46 -9.63 1.89 -1.66
N VAL A 47 -8.57 1.14 -1.42
CA VAL A 47 -8.61 -0.33 -1.37
C VAL A 47 -9.33 -0.92 -2.60
N ALA A 48 -9.04 -0.37 -3.77
CA ALA A 48 -9.68 -0.77 -5.03
C ALA A 48 -9.26 -2.16 -5.54
N ALA A 49 -8.21 -2.76 -4.95
CA ALA A 49 -7.71 -4.06 -5.37
C ALA A 49 -8.77 -5.16 -5.16
N GLN A 50 -9.01 -5.93 -6.21
CA GLN A 50 -9.89 -7.10 -6.16
C GLN A 50 -9.28 -8.19 -5.28
N ALA A 51 -10.13 -9.02 -4.67
CA ALA A 51 -9.77 -10.16 -3.81
C ALA A 51 -9.46 -9.84 -2.33
N THR A 52 -9.83 -8.67 -1.84
CA THR A 52 -9.87 -8.36 -0.41
C THR A 52 -11.27 -8.64 0.17
N CYS A 53 -11.34 -8.88 1.48
CA CYS A 53 -12.62 -9.06 2.15
C CYS A 53 -13.42 -7.74 2.11
N LEU A 54 -14.66 -7.78 1.61
CA LEU A 54 -15.51 -6.60 1.48
C LEU A 54 -15.72 -5.89 2.82
N ALA A 55 -15.89 -6.63 3.91
CA ALA A 55 -16.05 -6.05 5.24
C ALA A 55 -14.85 -5.18 5.65
N ASN A 56 -13.63 -5.64 5.38
CA ASN A 56 -12.41 -4.87 5.69
C ASN A 56 -12.29 -3.62 4.80
N THR A 57 -12.60 -3.77 3.51
CA THR A 57 -12.48 -2.65 2.56
C THR A 57 -13.50 -1.56 2.83
N SER A 58 -14.77 -1.93 3.09
CA SER A 58 -15.81 -0.97 3.47
C SER A 58 -15.45 -0.26 4.76
N TYR A 59 -15.07 -1.03 5.80
CA TYR A 59 -14.69 -0.46 7.09
C TYR A 59 -13.55 0.57 6.97
N LEU A 60 -12.51 0.26 6.21
CA LEU A 60 -11.38 1.18 6.05
C LEU A 60 -11.78 2.47 5.31
N ARG A 61 -12.62 2.38 4.28
CA ARG A 61 -13.16 3.57 3.59
C ARG A 61 -13.98 4.44 4.52
N ASP A 62 -14.94 3.82 5.21
CA ASP A 62 -15.81 4.50 6.15
C ASP A 62 -15.00 5.14 7.30
N ALA A 63 -13.95 4.46 7.78
CA ALA A 63 -13.06 4.98 8.79
C ALA A 63 -12.27 6.21 8.30
N MET A 64 -11.71 6.18 7.09
CA MET A 64 -11.00 7.34 6.52
C MET A 64 -11.95 8.53 6.35
N GLU A 65 -13.17 8.30 5.90
CA GLU A 65 -14.19 9.33 5.75
C GLU A 65 -14.64 9.89 7.11
N TYR A 66 -14.97 9.01 8.07
CA TYR A 66 -15.40 9.39 9.41
C TYR A 66 -14.37 10.27 10.13
N HIS A 67 -13.10 9.91 10.04
CA HIS A 67 -12.00 10.66 10.63
C HIS A 67 -11.53 11.84 9.75
N LYS A 68 -12.17 12.07 8.61
CA LYS A 68 -11.85 13.16 7.67
C LYS A 68 -10.38 13.15 7.25
N VAL A 69 -9.81 11.97 7.04
CA VAL A 69 -8.45 11.82 6.51
C VAL A 69 -8.41 12.43 5.11
N PRO A 70 -7.49 13.35 4.81
CA PRO A 70 -7.35 13.90 3.47
C PRO A 70 -6.96 12.80 2.47
N VAL A 71 -7.79 12.59 1.44
CA VAL A 71 -7.59 11.59 0.39
C VAL A 71 -7.60 12.26 -0.97
N TYR A 72 -6.52 12.09 -1.72
CA TYR A 72 -6.37 12.56 -3.09
C TYR A 72 -6.50 11.37 -4.04
N LEU A 73 -7.70 11.14 -4.55
CA LEU A 73 -7.99 10.10 -5.55
C LEU A 73 -7.56 10.54 -6.95
N HIS A 74 -7.43 9.59 -7.87
CA HIS A 74 -6.93 9.83 -9.23
C HIS A 74 -5.65 10.66 -9.25
N SER A 75 -4.77 10.43 -8.28
CA SER A 75 -3.62 11.30 -8.04
C SER A 75 -2.33 10.53 -7.84
N THR A 76 -1.23 11.18 -8.20
CA THR A 76 0.11 10.63 -8.02
C THR A 76 1.05 11.70 -7.45
N VAL A 77 2.03 11.26 -6.67
CA VAL A 77 3.11 12.14 -6.21
C VAL A 77 4.14 12.26 -7.34
N THR A 78 4.44 13.49 -7.73
CA THR A 78 5.41 13.80 -8.79
C THR A 78 6.75 14.28 -8.25
N GLU A 79 6.74 14.85 -7.04
CA GLU A 79 7.94 15.35 -6.39
C GLU A 79 7.82 15.23 -4.88
N ILE A 80 8.93 14.91 -4.22
CA ILE A 80 9.05 14.86 -2.75
C ILE A 80 10.15 15.84 -2.35
N THR A 81 9.83 16.71 -1.40
CA THR A 81 10.75 17.71 -0.84
C THR A 81 10.78 17.61 0.68
N ASP A 82 11.68 18.32 1.33
CA ASP A 82 11.76 18.36 2.81
C ASP A 82 10.53 19.01 3.48
N LYS A 83 9.68 19.70 2.70
CA LYS A 83 8.50 20.41 3.21
C LYS A 83 7.17 19.73 2.85
N GLY A 84 7.20 18.72 2.00
CA GLY A 84 5.99 18.06 1.50
C GLY A 84 6.14 17.53 0.09
N CYS A 85 5.01 17.21 -0.51
CA CYS A 85 4.93 16.56 -1.82
C CYS A 85 4.11 17.37 -2.81
N THR A 86 4.51 17.35 -4.08
CA THR A 86 3.68 17.79 -5.18
C THR A 86 2.82 16.63 -5.65
N VAL A 87 1.50 16.78 -5.53
CA VAL A 87 0.49 15.82 -5.92
C VAL A 87 -0.17 16.29 -7.21
N LYS A 88 -0.22 15.40 -8.21
CA LYS A 88 -0.85 15.68 -9.50
C LYS A 88 -2.08 14.79 -9.69
N ASN A 89 -3.22 15.40 -9.97
CA ASN A 89 -4.39 14.67 -10.43
C ASN A 89 -4.17 14.20 -11.89
N VAL A 90 -4.28 12.90 -12.12
CA VAL A 90 -3.97 12.31 -13.44
C VAL A 90 -5.09 12.49 -14.46
N GLN A 91 -6.30 12.83 -14.02
CA GLN A 91 -7.44 13.09 -14.91
C GLN A 91 -7.51 14.55 -15.34
N THR A 92 -7.34 15.49 -14.39
CA THR A 92 -7.44 16.92 -14.67
C THR A 92 -6.11 17.56 -15.04
N GLY A 93 -4.99 16.92 -14.63
CA GLY A 93 -3.65 17.48 -14.76
C GLY A 93 -3.30 18.53 -13.71
N GLU A 94 -4.23 18.87 -12.82
CA GLU A 94 -4.03 19.84 -11.75
C GLU A 94 -2.98 19.36 -10.74
N THR A 95 -2.16 20.30 -10.27
CA THR A 95 -1.12 20.03 -9.28
C THR A 95 -1.38 20.80 -8.00
N THR A 96 -1.21 20.12 -6.86
CA THR A 96 -1.38 20.70 -5.52
C THR A 96 -0.15 20.36 -4.68
N PHE A 97 0.38 21.33 -3.94
CA PHE A 97 1.41 21.05 -2.94
C PHE A 97 0.75 20.65 -1.62
N VAL A 98 1.18 19.52 -1.08
CA VAL A 98 0.68 18.95 0.18
C VAL A 98 1.82 18.91 1.18
N GLU A 99 1.70 19.69 2.25
CA GLU A 99 2.66 19.70 3.35
C GLU A 99 2.64 18.36 4.10
N CYS A 100 3.81 17.79 4.32
CA CYS A 100 3.98 16.59 5.16
C CYS A 100 5.40 16.52 5.71
N ASP A 101 5.55 15.84 6.86
CA ASP A 101 6.83 15.66 7.54
C ASP A 101 7.48 14.32 7.20
N SER A 102 6.69 13.36 6.74
CA SER A 102 7.15 12.03 6.37
C SER A 102 6.35 11.46 5.21
N VAL A 103 6.99 10.64 4.40
CA VAL A 103 6.37 9.95 3.26
C VAL A 103 6.52 8.44 3.43
N VAL A 104 5.42 7.72 3.35
CA VAL A 104 5.36 6.26 3.39
C VAL A 104 4.98 5.74 2.02
N ASN A 105 5.86 4.94 1.42
CA ASN A 105 5.58 4.31 0.14
C ASN A 105 4.77 3.01 0.34
N GLY A 106 3.53 3.01 -0.12
CA GLY A 106 2.56 1.93 -0.02
C GLY A 106 2.01 1.45 -1.37
N ILE A 107 2.80 1.58 -2.46
CA ILE A 107 2.37 1.21 -3.82
C ILE A 107 2.32 -0.30 -4.09
N GLY A 108 2.49 -1.13 -3.08
CA GLY A 108 2.43 -2.59 -3.15
C GLY A 108 3.81 -3.25 -3.12
N PHE A 109 3.83 -4.52 -3.50
CA PHE A 109 5.02 -5.37 -3.46
C PHE A 109 5.39 -5.83 -4.88
N VAL A 110 6.67 -6.11 -5.07
CA VAL A 110 7.18 -6.75 -6.29
C VAL A 110 7.74 -8.13 -5.97
N PRO A 111 7.54 -9.13 -6.84
CA PRO A 111 8.12 -10.44 -6.63
C PRO A 111 9.64 -10.37 -6.59
N THR A 112 10.24 -10.94 -5.54
CA THR A 112 11.70 -11.06 -5.45
C THR A 112 12.06 -12.55 -5.49
N PRO A 113 12.51 -13.06 -6.67
CA PRO A 113 12.84 -14.48 -6.82
C PRO A 113 14.02 -14.86 -5.92
N VAL A 114 13.80 -15.86 -5.06
CA VAL A 114 14.85 -16.45 -4.21
C VAL A 114 15.47 -17.64 -4.93
N GLY A 115 16.79 -17.78 -4.86
CA GLY A 115 17.55 -18.88 -5.45
C GLY A 115 17.99 -18.65 -6.90
N GLY A 116 19.01 -19.39 -7.33
CA GLY A 116 19.67 -19.24 -8.63
C GLY A 116 18.76 -19.59 -9.81
N LYS A 117 18.91 -18.85 -10.91
CA LYS A 117 18.33 -19.25 -12.20
C LYS A 117 18.92 -20.59 -12.63
N GLY A 118 18.08 -21.53 -13.07
CA GLY A 118 18.53 -22.79 -13.66
C GLY A 118 18.74 -23.95 -12.70
N ASN A 119 18.46 -23.80 -11.40
CA ASN A 119 18.45 -24.94 -10.49
C ASN A 119 17.20 -25.81 -10.73
N LYS A 120 17.39 -26.92 -11.46
CA LYS A 120 16.29 -27.84 -11.84
C LYS A 120 15.67 -28.59 -10.65
N LYS A 121 16.31 -28.53 -9.46
CA LYS A 121 15.82 -29.17 -8.23
C LYS A 121 15.09 -28.21 -7.30
N ALA A 122 14.98 -26.93 -7.66
CA ALA A 122 14.31 -25.92 -6.84
C ALA A 122 13.07 -25.37 -7.56
N TYR A 123 11.94 -25.51 -6.91
CA TYR A 123 10.67 -24.92 -7.36
C TYR A 123 10.41 -23.63 -6.61
N ARG A 124 10.01 -22.59 -7.33
CA ARG A 124 9.62 -21.31 -6.75
C ARG A 124 8.12 -21.25 -6.62
N VAL A 125 7.63 -20.87 -5.44
CA VAL A 125 6.20 -20.73 -5.13
C VAL A 125 5.96 -19.49 -4.29
N GLY A 126 4.72 -19.05 -4.17
CA GLY A 126 4.33 -17.90 -3.36
C GLY A 126 4.73 -16.56 -3.98
N ASP A 127 4.97 -15.58 -3.13
CA ASP A 127 5.17 -14.18 -3.52
C ASP A 127 6.48 -13.92 -4.24
N CYS A 128 7.45 -14.82 -4.14
CA CYS A 128 8.67 -14.75 -4.95
C CYS A 128 8.42 -14.99 -6.46
N VAL A 129 7.25 -15.54 -6.82
CA VAL A 129 6.83 -15.76 -8.22
C VAL A 129 5.85 -14.68 -8.66
N ALA A 130 4.81 -14.47 -7.86
CA ALA A 130 3.81 -13.43 -8.09
C ALA A 130 3.11 -13.12 -6.76
N ILE A 131 2.99 -11.84 -6.47
CA ILE A 131 2.30 -11.37 -5.26
C ILE A 131 0.85 -11.86 -5.25
N GLY A 132 0.39 -12.27 -4.08
CA GLY A 132 -0.95 -12.79 -3.93
C GLY A 132 -1.40 -12.81 -2.48
N ASN A 133 -2.38 -13.64 -2.19
CA ASN A 133 -2.90 -13.89 -0.86
C ASN A 133 -2.61 -15.33 -0.42
N LEU A 134 -2.94 -15.67 0.82
CA LEU A 134 -2.70 -16.99 1.39
C LEU A 134 -3.27 -18.13 0.51
N ARG A 135 -4.47 -17.93 -0.06
CA ARG A 135 -5.06 -18.91 -0.99
C ARG A 135 -4.18 -19.15 -2.22
N THR A 136 -3.70 -18.10 -2.86
CA THR A 136 -2.87 -18.24 -4.07
C THR A 136 -1.51 -18.88 -3.78
N VAL A 137 -0.93 -18.60 -2.61
CA VAL A 137 0.32 -19.23 -2.15
C VAL A 137 0.12 -20.73 -1.96
N ILE A 138 -0.93 -21.15 -1.24
CA ILE A 138 -1.26 -22.55 -1.00
C ILE A 138 -1.50 -23.29 -2.34
N TRP A 139 -2.30 -22.72 -3.23
CA TRP A 139 -2.59 -23.36 -4.52
C TRP A 139 -1.36 -23.49 -5.41
N ARG A 140 -0.46 -22.50 -5.40
CA ARG A 140 0.81 -22.61 -6.15
C ARG A 140 1.70 -23.72 -5.58
N ALA A 141 1.80 -23.84 -4.26
CA ALA A 141 2.54 -24.90 -3.62
C ALA A 141 1.94 -26.28 -3.96
N TRP A 142 0.62 -26.42 -3.83
CA TRP A 142 -0.10 -27.62 -4.23
C TRP A 142 0.17 -28.01 -5.68
N ALA A 143 0.06 -27.06 -6.62
CA ALA A 143 0.27 -27.33 -8.05
C ALA A 143 1.70 -27.82 -8.37
N VAL A 144 2.69 -27.43 -7.57
CA VAL A 144 4.06 -27.96 -7.68
C VAL A 144 4.13 -29.36 -7.10
N CYS A 145 3.63 -29.59 -5.88
CA CYS A 145 3.65 -30.90 -5.23
C CYS A 145 2.96 -32.00 -6.04
N MET A 146 1.93 -31.64 -6.80
CA MET A 146 1.21 -32.59 -7.68
C MET A 146 1.98 -32.97 -8.96
N LYS A 147 3.14 -32.34 -9.24
CA LYS A 147 3.96 -32.58 -10.42
C LYS A 147 5.30 -33.25 -10.13
N ILE A 148 5.66 -33.38 -8.89
CA ILE A 148 6.87 -34.07 -8.41
C ILE A 148 6.51 -35.35 -7.69
#